data_4a10901915d48df51344b7c1363aafa9
#
_entry.id   4a10901915d48df51344b7c1363aafa9
#
_cell.length_a   1.000
_cell.length_b   1.000
_cell.length_c   1.000
_cell.angle_alpha   90.00
_cell.angle_beta   90.00
_cell.angle_gamma   90.00
#
_symmetry.space_group_name_H-M   'P 1'
#
loop_
_entity.id
_entity.type
_entity.pdbx_description
1 polymer ?
#
loop_
_entity_poly.entity_id
_entity_poly.type
_entity_poly.pdbx_seq_one_letter_code
_entity_poly.pdbx_strand_id
1 'polypeptide(L)'
;MRSDVVKKGIERAPHRALLYAVGCSRTDIDKPFIGIINSFSEIVPGHIHLRDIAEAVKAGVRSGGGAPFEVNTIAVCDGIAMNHPGMKYSLPSRELIADSVEIVVRAHGFDGLVFIPNCDKVIPGMLMAAVRLNLPSIFISGGPMLAGRLESNDGVSKVDLSSVFEAVGRVVKGSMSRQELAELEAVACPGCGSCAGMFTANTMNCLTEAMGMGLAGNGTIPAVDARRLKLAREAGRQVMKLVATDTCPRDIINKEAIYNAFTVDMALGGSTNSVLHLMAVAHEAGIDFPLPLVNEINQRTPNLCRMRPSGDYHLEDLDRAGGITAVMKELKGLLKLKSRTVSAKSMAEVIASGRVVDKEVIHSPNNAYSASGGIAVLFGNLAPEGAVVKKAAVADEMMVHQGPARVFDSEEEATAAIMSDTIKSADVIVIRYEGPKGGPGMREMLTPTSLLSGMGRDKEVALITDGRFSGATRGAAIGHVSPEAASKGPIAALRNGDIIKIDIPSYRLDVKLSDREIASRLARLASFKPRVKRGYLRYYADRVSSASRGAVFG
;
A
#
# COMPACT_ATOMS: atom_id res chain seq x y z
N MET A 1 -13.12 32.58 -2.96
CA MET A 1 -13.24 31.10 -2.83
C MET A 1 -13.10 30.49 -4.23
N ARG A 2 -12.47 29.32 -4.36
CA ARG A 2 -12.37 28.62 -5.65
C ARG A 2 -13.75 28.20 -6.17
N SER A 3 -14.66 27.86 -5.28
CA SER A 3 -16.05 27.52 -5.60
C SER A 3 -16.88 28.72 -6.13
N ASP A 4 -16.35 29.95 -6.10
CA ASP A 4 -17.03 31.11 -6.66
C ASP A 4 -17.32 30.97 -8.16
N VAL A 5 -16.54 30.12 -8.85
CA VAL A 5 -16.74 29.82 -10.28
C VAL A 5 -18.12 29.22 -10.59
N VAL A 6 -18.76 28.57 -9.62
CA VAL A 6 -20.12 27.99 -9.74
C VAL A 6 -21.18 28.75 -8.92
N LYS A 7 -20.81 29.77 -8.14
CA LYS A 7 -21.69 30.44 -7.18
C LYS A 7 -21.93 31.92 -7.47
N LYS A 8 -20.87 32.69 -7.83
CA LYS A 8 -20.90 34.14 -7.90
C LYS A 8 -21.19 34.64 -9.31
N GLY A 9 -21.90 35.76 -9.37
CA GLY A 9 -22.26 36.42 -10.59
C GLY A 9 -23.70 36.10 -11.03
N ILE A 10 -24.27 36.98 -11.85
CA ILE A 10 -25.64 36.85 -12.36
C ILE A 10 -25.73 35.68 -13.34
N GLU A 11 -24.67 35.45 -14.11
CA GLU A 11 -24.53 34.34 -15.05
C GLU A 11 -24.48 32.95 -14.40
N ARG A 12 -24.30 32.92 -13.08
CA ARG A 12 -24.33 31.68 -12.28
C ARG A 12 -25.70 31.38 -11.66
N ALA A 13 -26.74 32.13 -12.01
CA ALA A 13 -28.09 31.84 -11.57
C ALA A 13 -28.57 30.40 -11.93
N PRO A 14 -28.33 29.88 -13.15
CA PRO A 14 -28.65 28.47 -13.46
C PRO A 14 -27.90 27.45 -12.57
N HIS A 15 -26.63 27.69 -12.26
CA HIS A 15 -25.84 26.83 -11.37
C HIS A 15 -26.42 26.83 -9.96
N ARG A 16 -26.78 27.99 -9.41
CA ARG A 16 -27.41 28.09 -8.10
C ARG A 16 -28.79 27.41 -8.05
N ALA A 17 -29.55 27.46 -9.16
CA ALA A 17 -30.80 26.74 -9.24
C ALA A 17 -30.60 25.21 -9.08
N LEU A 18 -29.53 24.64 -9.67
CA LEU A 18 -29.15 23.24 -9.50
C LEU A 18 -28.64 22.97 -8.09
N LEU A 19 -27.91 23.88 -7.47
CA LEU A 19 -27.48 23.76 -6.06
C LEU A 19 -28.68 23.76 -5.11
N TYR A 20 -29.71 24.56 -5.36
CA TYR A 20 -30.98 24.50 -4.61
C TYR A 20 -31.68 23.15 -4.80
N ALA A 21 -31.66 22.56 -5.99
CA ALA A 21 -32.25 21.26 -6.28
C ALA A 21 -31.61 20.10 -5.48
N VAL A 22 -30.33 20.22 -5.10
CA VAL A 22 -29.64 19.25 -4.21
C VAL A 22 -29.73 19.64 -2.73
N GLY A 23 -30.62 20.60 -2.37
CA GLY A 23 -30.93 20.94 -0.99
C GLY A 23 -30.05 22.02 -0.35
N CYS A 24 -29.21 22.73 -1.12
CA CYS A 24 -28.47 23.86 -0.58
C CYS A 24 -29.42 25.02 -0.21
N SER A 25 -29.22 25.62 0.95
CA SER A 25 -29.81 26.90 1.30
C SER A 25 -28.99 28.06 0.72
N ARG A 26 -29.56 29.28 0.73
CA ARG A 26 -28.81 30.48 0.34
C ARG A 26 -27.54 30.66 1.18
N THR A 27 -27.63 30.40 2.48
CA THR A 27 -26.49 30.48 3.40
C THR A 27 -25.43 29.44 3.13
N ASP A 28 -25.79 28.26 2.58
CA ASP A 28 -24.80 27.23 2.21
C ASP A 28 -24.02 27.65 0.96
N ILE A 29 -24.66 28.34 0.01
CA ILE A 29 -24.00 28.87 -1.19
C ILE A 29 -22.91 29.89 -0.84
N ASP A 30 -23.08 30.63 0.24
CA ASP A 30 -22.08 31.63 0.67
C ASP A 30 -20.88 31.02 1.40
N LYS A 31 -20.94 29.73 1.77
CA LYS A 31 -19.85 29.00 2.47
C LYS A 31 -18.82 28.40 1.50
N PRO A 32 -17.60 28.10 1.96
CA PRO A 32 -16.68 27.24 1.22
C PRO A 32 -17.28 25.86 0.93
N PHE A 33 -17.12 25.37 -0.30
CA PHE A 33 -17.55 24.03 -0.71
C PHE A 33 -16.44 23.01 -0.44
N ILE A 34 -16.74 22.00 0.35
CA ILE A 34 -15.79 20.96 0.73
C ILE A 34 -16.23 19.63 0.11
N GLY A 35 -15.39 19.08 -0.78
CA GLY A 35 -15.59 17.75 -1.35
C GLY A 35 -15.20 16.66 -0.34
N ILE A 36 -16.14 15.77 -0.03
CA ILE A 36 -15.89 14.59 0.79
C ILE A 36 -15.72 13.40 -0.17
N ILE A 37 -14.47 13.09 -0.46
CA ILE A 37 -14.12 12.04 -1.43
C ILE A 37 -14.12 10.70 -0.70
N ASN A 38 -15.24 9.98 -0.83
CA ASN A 38 -15.48 8.72 -0.16
C ASN A 38 -15.27 7.54 -1.11
N SER A 39 -14.76 6.43 -0.61
CA SER A 39 -14.62 5.17 -1.34
C SER A 39 -15.49 4.05 -0.77
N PHE A 40 -16.65 4.40 -0.19
CA PHE A 40 -17.62 3.44 0.32
C PHE A 40 -17.94 2.35 -0.71
N SER A 41 -17.98 1.10 -0.24
CA SER A 41 -18.37 -0.06 -1.04
C SER A 41 -18.85 -1.19 -0.12
N GLU A 42 -19.99 -1.80 -0.43
CA GLU A 42 -20.56 -2.89 0.38
C GLU A 42 -19.81 -4.21 0.25
N ILE A 43 -19.14 -4.44 -0.88
CA ILE A 43 -18.36 -5.67 -1.12
C ILE A 43 -16.95 -5.60 -0.54
N VAL A 44 -16.48 -4.45 -0.08
CA VAL A 44 -15.14 -4.26 0.45
C VAL A 44 -15.20 -4.14 1.96
N PRO A 45 -14.74 -5.15 2.74
CA PRO A 45 -14.82 -5.12 4.22
C PRO A 45 -14.18 -3.87 4.84
N GLY A 46 -13.10 -3.39 4.23
CA GLY A 46 -12.43 -2.15 4.65
C GLY A 46 -13.25 -0.87 4.41
N HIS A 47 -14.33 -0.93 3.64
CA HIS A 47 -15.05 0.25 3.16
C HIS A 47 -16.54 0.29 3.55
N ILE A 48 -17.09 -0.80 4.07
CA ILE A 48 -18.53 -0.92 4.38
C ILE A 48 -19.04 0.11 5.40
N HIS A 49 -18.16 0.59 6.30
CA HIS A 49 -18.47 1.58 7.35
C HIS A 49 -18.10 3.03 6.97
N LEU A 50 -17.58 3.29 5.77
CA LEU A 50 -17.08 4.62 5.40
C LEU A 50 -18.20 5.67 5.26
N ARG A 51 -19.47 5.28 5.16
CA ARG A 51 -20.59 6.21 5.26
C ARG A 51 -20.64 6.90 6.62
N ASP A 52 -20.41 6.15 7.72
CA ASP A 52 -20.41 6.71 9.07
C ASP A 52 -19.24 7.68 9.28
N ILE A 53 -18.08 7.33 8.70
CA ILE A 53 -16.92 8.21 8.68
C ILE A 53 -17.24 9.51 7.91
N ALA A 54 -17.89 9.40 6.73
CA ALA A 54 -18.27 10.55 5.94
C ALA A 54 -19.27 11.46 6.68
N GLU A 55 -20.26 10.90 7.37
CA GLU A 55 -21.21 11.70 8.18
C GLU A 55 -20.50 12.44 9.33
N ALA A 56 -19.55 11.78 10.00
CA ALA A 56 -18.76 12.44 11.04
C ALA A 56 -17.89 13.58 10.47
N VAL A 57 -17.27 13.39 9.28
CA VAL A 57 -16.53 14.44 8.57
C VAL A 57 -17.45 15.60 8.20
N LYS A 58 -18.62 15.34 7.59
CA LYS A 58 -19.60 16.37 7.21
C LYS A 58 -20.05 17.18 8.42
N ALA A 59 -20.29 16.54 9.57
CA ALA A 59 -20.60 17.24 10.82
C ALA A 59 -19.43 18.18 11.25
N GLY A 60 -18.18 17.73 11.10
CA GLY A 60 -16.99 18.55 11.36
C GLY A 60 -16.90 19.75 10.42
N VAL A 61 -17.12 19.56 9.12
CA VAL A 61 -17.10 20.63 8.09
C VAL A 61 -18.19 21.66 8.38
N ARG A 62 -19.43 21.23 8.67
CA ARG A 62 -20.53 22.13 8.99
C ARG A 62 -20.23 22.95 10.24
N SER A 63 -19.69 22.33 11.31
CA SER A 63 -19.30 23.03 12.53
C SER A 63 -18.13 24.02 12.31
N GLY A 64 -17.31 23.81 11.28
CA GLY A 64 -16.25 24.72 10.85
C GLY A 64 -16.72 25.82 9.86
N GLY A 65 -18.00 25.87 9.52
CA GLY A 65 -18.57 26.90 8.64
C GLY A 65 -18.52 26.56 7.14
N GLY A 66 -18.25 25.32 6.75
CA GLY A 66 -18.22 24.86 5.36
C GLY A 66 -19.53 24.16 4.94
N ALA A 67 -19.73 24.03 3.62
CA ALA A 67 -20.78 23.23 3.00
C ALA A 67 -20.18 21.93 2.41
N PRO A 68 -20.42 20.76 3.02
CA PRO A 68 -19.85 19.49 2.57
C PRO A 68 -20.70 18.84 1.48
N PHE A 69 -20.03 18.31 0.45
CA PHE A 69 -20.64 17.51 -0.62
C PHE A 69 -19.87 16.20 -0.76
N GLU A 70 -20.57 15.08 -0.60
CA GLU A 70 -19.98 13.75 -0.74
C GLU A 70 -19.96 13.32 -2.19
N VAL A 71 -18.81 12.79 -2.61
CA VAL A 71 -18.57 12.21 -3.93
C VAL A 71 -17.90 10.86 -3.74
N ASN A 72 -18.44 9.82 -4.38
CA ASN A 72 -17.86 8.49 -4.30
C ASN A 72 -16.91 8.22 -5.46
N THR A 73 -15.80 7.54 -5.15
CA THR A 73 -14.95 6.85 -6.13
C THR A 73 -15.01 5.34 -5.90
N ILE A 74 -14.43 4.57 -6.83
CA ILE A 74 -14.43 3.11 -6.76
C ILE A 74 -13.47 2.59 -5.67
N ALA A 75 -13.73 1.35 -5.22
CA ALA A 75 -12.81 0.57 -4.40
C ALA A 75 -12.74 -0.87 -4.91
N VAL A 76 -11.55 -1.47 -4.87
CA VAL A 76 -11.30 -2.89 -5.13
C VAL A 76 -10.74 -3.51 -3.86
N CYS A 77 -11.28 -4.66 -3.46
CA CYS A 77 -10.72 -5.45 -2.37
C CYS A 77 -9.67 -6.41 -2.92
N ASP A 78 -8.40 -6.16 -2.62
CA ASP A 78 -7.30 -7.02 -3.08
C ASP A 78 -7.46 -8.46 -2.55
N GLY A 79 -7.90 -8.64 -1.31
CA GLY A 79 -8.12 -9.97 -0.72
C GLY A 79 -9.15 -10.80 -1.49
N ILE A 80 -10.30 -10.19 -1.87
CA ILE A 80 -11.33 -10.88 -2.68
C ILE A 80 -10.86 -11.09 -4.13
N ALA A 81 -10.06 -10.16 -4.67
CA ALA A 81 -9.53 -10.28 -6.03
C ALA A 81 -8.33 -11.24 -6.14
N MET A 82 -7.74 -11.67 -5.02
CA MET A 82 -6.54 -12.50 -4.98
C MET A 82 -6.76 -13.86 -5.67
N ASN A 83 -5.71 -14.37 -6.34
CA ASN A 83 -5.67 -15.69 -6.95
C ASN A 83 -6.72 -15.94 -8.08
N HIS A 84 -7.21 -14.90 -8.73
CA HIS A 84 -8.03 -15.01 -9.95
C HIS A 84 -7.80 -13.80 -10.88
N PRO A 85 -8.30 -13.80 -12.14
CA PRO A 85 -8.04 -12.71 -13.09
C PRO A 85 -8.45 -11.31 -12.63
N GLY A 86 -9.36 -11.20 -11.67
CA GLY A 86 -9.79 -9.93 -11.04
C GLY A 86 -8.63 -9.16 -10.41
N MET A 87 -7.59 -9.84 -9.93
CA MET A 87 -6.42 -9.19 -9.30
C MET A 87 -5.67 -8.27 -10.26
N LYS A 88 -5.77 -8.49 -11.56
CA LYS A 88 -5.19 -7.62 -12.60
C LYS A 88 -5.80 -6.23 -12.63
N TYR A 89 -6.99 -6.03 -12.07
CA TYR A 89 -7.67 -4.73 -11.98
C TYR A 89 -7.32 -3.95 -10.72
N SER A 90 -6.67 -4.58 -9.73
CA SER A 90 -6.34 -3.94 -8.45
C SER A 90 -5.43 -2.72 -8.65
N LEU A 91 -4.19 -2.87 -9.12
CA LEU A 91 -3.29 -1.73 -9.31
C LEU A 91 -3.82 -0.70 -10.32
N PRO A 92 -4.38 -1.08 -11.48
CA PRO A 92 -4.99 -0.13 -12.41
C PRO A 92 -6.10 0.72 -11.80
N SER A 93 -6.82 0.23 -10.79
CA SER A 93 -7.83 1.03 -10.09
C SER A 93 -7.25 2.26 -9.40
N ARG A 94 -5.97 2.25 -9.00
CA ARG A 94 -5.26 3.39 -8.41
C ARG A 94 -5.27 4.61 -9.35
N GLU A 95 -4.94 4.39 -10.62
CA GLU A 95 -4.95 5.43 -11.65
C GLU A 95 -6.38 5.96 -11.88
N LEU A 96 -7.33 5.04 -12.02
CA LEU A 96 -8.74 5.42 -12.25
C LEU A 96 -9.33 6.19 -11.07
N ILE A 97 -8.95 5.86 -9.84
CA ILE A 97 -9.34 6.61 -8.65
C ILE A 97 -8.81 8.04 -8.75
N ALA A 98 -7.52 8.21 -9.04
CA ALA A 98 -6.92 9.54 -9.18
C ALA A 98 -7.62 10.36 -10.28
N ASP A 99 -7.86 9.77 -11.44
CA ASP A 99 -8.51 10.40 -12.59
C ASP A 99 -9.97 10.75 -12.29
N SER A 100 -10.74 9.84 -11.67
CA SER A 100 -12.15 10.08 -11.34
C SER A 100 -12.33 11.22 -10.34
N VAL A 101 -11.46 11.29 -9.34
CA VAL A 101 -11.45 12.38 -8.37
C VAL A 101 -11.10 13.72 -9.04
N GLU A 102 -10.06 13.73 -9.89
CA GLU A 102 -9.69 14.94 -10.63
C GLU A 102 -10.85 15.47 -11.46
N ILE A 103 -11.50 14.61 -12.25
CA ILE A 103 -12.62 15.00 -13.12
C ILE A 103 -13.73 15.65 -12.30
N VAL A 104 -14.17 15.01 -11.22
CA VAL A 104 -15.29 15.53 -10.41
C VAL A 104 -14.92 16.83 -9.72
N VAL A 105 -13.74 16.91 -9.11
CA VAL A 105 -13.30 18.10 -8.37
C VAL A 105 -13.15 19.32 -9.27
N ARG A 106 -12.55 19.15 -10.45
CA ARG A 106 -12.39 20.23 -11.41
C ARG A 106 -13.71 20.67 -12.03
N ALA A 107 -14.63 19.73 -12.28
CA ALA A 107 -15.94 20.05 -12.86
C ALA A 107 -16.83 20.84 -11.91
N HIS A 108 -16.76 20.61 -10.60
CA HIS A 108 -17.70 21.19 -9.63
C HIS A 108 -17.13 22.32 -8.75
N GLY A 109 -15.80 22.56 -8.77
CA GLY A 109 -15.18 23.71 -8.13
C GLY A 109 -15.25 23.68 -6.60
N PHE A 110 -14.49 22.80 -5.92
CA PHE A 110 -14.37 22.77 -4.47
C PHE A 110 -13.27 23.70 -3.95
N ASP A 111 -13.42 24.15 -2.70
CA ASP A 111 -12.43 24.97 -1.99
C ASP A 111 -11.42 24.12 -1.19
N GLY A 112 -11.84 22.92 -0.76
CA GLY A 112 -11.01 21.97 -0.05
C GLY A 112 -11.59 20.56 -0.14
N LEU A 113 -10.79 19.56 0.25
CA LEU A 113 -11.14 18.15 0.12
C LEU A 113 -10.84 17.37 1.41
N VAL A 114 -11.73 16.43 1.75
CA VAL A 114 -11.44 15.39 2.74
C VAL A 114 -11.48 14.05 2.04
N PHE A 115 -10.38 13.32 2.06
CA PHE A 115 -10.26 12.00 1.47
C PHE A 115 -10.53 10.91 2.50
N ILE A 116 -11.40 9.96 2.16
CA ILE A 116 -11.80 8.83 3.03
C ILE A 116 -11.44 7.51 2.33
N PRO A 117 -10.16 7.12 2.31
CA PRO A 117 -9.70 5.83 1.82
C PRO A 117 -9.66 4.78 2.93
N ASN A 118 -9.47 3.49 2.56
CA ASN A 118 -9.05 2.48 3.53
C ASN A 118 -8.33 1.25 2.94
N CYS A 119 -8.40 0.98 1.63
CA CYS A 119 -7.77 -0.18 1.00
C CYS A 119 -6.54 0.18 0.15
N ASP A 120 -5.79 -0.85 -0.19
CA ASP A 120 -4.44 -0.88 -0.77
C ASP A 120 -4.19 0.13 -1.88
N LYS A 121 -5.09 0.22 -2.86
CA LYS A 121 -4.91 1.06 -4.05
C LYS A 121 -5.68 2.37 -3.94
N VAL A 122 -6.68 2.41 -3.05
CA VAL A 122 -7.49 3.60 -2.82
C VAL A 122 -6.68 4.71 -2.13
N ILE A 123 -5.89 4.34 -1.11
CA ILE A 123 -5.06 5.31 -0.38
C ILE A 123 -4.06 6.00 -1.33
N PRO A 124 -3.21 5.27 -2.07
CA PRO A 124 -2.26 5.93 -2.99
C PRO A 124 -2.96 6.62 -4.16
N GLY A 125 -4.07 6.10 -4.69
CA GLY A 125 -4.85 6.77 -5.74
C GLY A 125 -5.39 8.13 -5.28
N MET A 126 -5.91 8.21 -4.07
CA MET A 126 -6.35 9.47 -3.47
C MET A 126 -5.17 10.42 -3.14
N LEU A 127 -4.01 9.90 -2.71
CA LEU A 127 -2.81 10.72 -2.51
C LEU A 127 -2.31 11.32 -3.83
N MET A 128 -2.31 10.53 -4.92
CA MET A 128 -2.00 11.03 -6.27
C MET A 128 -2.98 12.13 -6.68
N ALA A 129 -4.30 11.92 -6.50
CA ALA A 129 -5.31 12.95 -6.78
C ALA A 129 -5.09 14.22 -5.95
N ALA A 130 -4.76 14.10 -4.66
CA ALA A 130 -4.54 15.23 -3.78
C ALA A 130 -3.37 16.11 -4.25
N VAL A 131 -2.21 15.52 -4.57
CA VAL A 131 -1.05 16.28 -5.05
C VAL A 131 -1.24 16.82 -6.47
N ARG A 132 -1.97 16.10 -7.34
CA ARG A 132 -2.32 16.53 -8.70
C ARG A 132 -3.24 17.76 -8.68
N LEU A 133 -4.28 17.72 -7.87
CA LEU A 133 -5.25 18.81 -7.71
C LEU A 133 -4.67 19.99 -6.94
N ASN A 134 -3.85 19.74 -5.96
CA ASN A 134 -3.21 20.70 -5.07
C ASN A 134 -4.20 21.71 -4.45
N LEU A 135 -5.32 21.21 -3.93
CA LEU A 135 -6.30 21.95 -3.14
C LEU A 135 -6.13 21.62 -1.65
N PRO A 136 -6.43 22.55 -0.73
CA PRO A 136 -6.41 22.28 0.71
C PRO A 136 -7.07 20.94 1.04
N SER A 137 -6.33 19.99 1.58
CA SER A 137 -6.80 18.60 1.71
C SER A 137 -6.30 17.92 2.98
N ILE A 138 -7.10 17.00 3.49
CA ILE A 138 -6.77 16.14 4.62
C ILE A 138 -7.28 14.73 4.39
N PHE A 139 -6.59 13.74 4.97
CA PHE A 139 -6.94 12.32 4.91
C PHE A 139 -7.48 11.84 6.25
N ILE A 140 -8.51 11.03 6.19
CA ILE A 140 -9.04 10.24 7.30
C ILE A 140 -9.36 8.83 6.82
N SER A 141 -8.59 7.84 7.26
CA SER A 141 -8.82 6.45 6.89
C SER A 141 -9.99 5.83 7.66
N GLY A 142 -10.54 4.74 7.12
CA GLY A 142 -11.53 3.94 7.83
C GLY A 142 -10.97 3.21 9.06
N GLY A 143 -9.67 3.01 9.13
CA GLY A 143 -8.96 2.28 10.19
C GLY A 143 -8.88 0.76 9.95
N PRO A 144 -7.97 0.06 10.66
CA PRO A 144 -7.82 -1.38 10.60
C PRO A 144 -8.97 -2.12 11.30
N MET A 145 -9.29 -3.34 10.82
CA MET A 145 -10.13 -4.26 11.58
C MET A 145 -9.35 -4.84 12.76
N LEU A 146 -10.06 -5.37 13.75
CA LEU A 146 -9.47 -6.15 14.83
C LEU A 146 -8.99 -7.51 14.30
N ALA A 147 -8.02 -8.11 14.98
CA ALA A 147 -7.67 -9.51 14.74
C ALA A 147 -8.83 -10.43 15.14
N GLY A 148 -9.01 -11.51 14.38
CA GLY A 148 -9.93 -12.58 14.74
C GLY A 148 -9.39 -13.37 15.95
N ARG A 149 -10.27 -14.15 16.57
CA ARG A 149 -9.94 -15.02 17.71
C ARG A 149 -10.41 -16.43 17.41
N LEU A 150 -9.48 -17.36 17.35
CA LEU A 150 -9.75 -18.78 17.19
C LEU A 150 -9.57 -19.46 18.55
N GLU A 151 -10.64 -20.08 19.04
CA GLU A 151 -10.61 -20.90 20.26
C GLU A 151 -10.15 -22.32 19.90
N SER A 152 -9.24 -22.87 20.68
CA SER A 152 -8.75 -24.25 20.56
C SER A 152 -8.54 -24.84 21.95
N ASN A 153 -8.24 -26.14 22.02
CA ASN A 153 -7.90 -26.79 23.28
C ASN A 153 -6.67 -26.20 23.98
N ASP A 154 -5.78 -25.55 23.21
CA ASP A 154 -4.56 -24.91 23.70
C ASP A 154 -4.79 -23.43 24.11
N GLY A 155 -6.03 -22.93 24.00
CA GLY A 155 -6.40 -21.57 24.35
C GLY A 155 -6.90 -20.74 23.15
N VAL A 156 -6.89 -19.40 23.31
CA VAL A 156 -7.35 -18.44 22.30
C VAL A 156 -6.15 -17.87 21.55
N SER A 157 -6.10 -18.06 20.24
CA SER A 157 -5.09 -17.47 19.35
C SER A 157 -5.66 -16.32 18.52
N LYS A 158 -4.84 -15.27 18.27
CA LYS A 158 -5.17 -14.22 17.31
C LYS A 158 -4.94 -14.74 15.89
N VAL A 159 -5.89 -14.49 15.01
CA VAL A 159 -5.86 -14.89 13.60
C VAL A 159 -6.25 -13.72 12.69
N ASP A 160 -5.91 -13.82 11.43
CA ASP A 160 -6.23 -12.81 10.41
C ASP A 160 -6.37 -13.46 9.02
N LEU A 161 -6.62 -12.66 7.99
CA LEU A 161 -6.74 -13.14 6.61
C LEU A 161 -5.50 -13.94 6.16
N SER A 162 -4.28 -13.54 6.58
CA SER A 162 -3.06 -14.26 6.20
C SER A 162 -3.02 -15.68 6.80
N SER A 163 -3.59 -15.85 7.98
CA SER A 163 -3.73 -17.16 8.62
C SER A 163 -4.59 -18.13 7.79
N VAL A 164 -5.64 -17.62 7.13
CA VAL A 164 -6.50 -18.40 6.22
C VAL A 164 -5.73 -18.80 4.95
N PHE A 165 -4.98 -17.88 4.35
CA PHE A 165 -4.15 -18.20 3.18
C PHE A 165 -3.08 -19.26 3.50
N GLU A 166 -2.41 -19.16 4.65
CA GLU A 166 -1.44 -20.17 5.12
C GLU A 166 -2.11 -21.52 5.40
N ALA A 167 -3.34 -21.51 5.94
CA ALA A 167 -4.13 -22.71 6.24
C ALA A 167 -4.47 -23.53 4.97
N VAL A 168 -4.68 -22.88 3.83
CA VAL A 168 -4.85 -23.58 2.55
C VAL A 168 -3.66 -24.49 2.25
N GLY A 169 -2.43 -24.02 2.45
CA GLY A 169 -1.20 -24.82 2.29
C GLY A 169 -1.15 -26.01 3.27
N ARG A 170 -1.60 -25.82 4.53
CA ARG A 170 -1.67 -26.89 5.54
C ARG A 170 -2.70 -27.95 5.17
N VAL A 171 -3.84 -27.56 4.61
CA VAL A 171 -4.86 -28.51 4.11
C VAL A 171 -4.31 -29.32 2.93
N VAL A 172 -3.64 -28.67 1.97
CA VAL A 172 -3.01 -29.34 0.84
C VAL A 172 -1.96 -30.37 1.31
N LYS A 173 -1.18 -30.03 2.33
CA LYS A 173 -0.18 -30.94 2.94
C LYS A 173 -0.83 -32.04 3.80
N GLY A 174 -2.12 -31.98 4.10
CA GLY A 174 -2.82 -32.93 4.98
C GLY A 174 -2.54 -32.72 6.48
N SER A 175 -1.96 -31.59 6.89
CA SER A 175 -1.70 -31.26 8.30
C SER A 175 -2.80 -30.42 8.95
N MET A 176 -3.89 -30.15 8.24
CA MET A 176 -5.09 -29.45 8.70
C MET A 176 -6.31 -30.04 7.98
N SER A 177 -7.39 -30.25 8.69
CA SER A 177 -8.66 -30.73 8.13
C SER A 177 -9.45 -29.57 7.47
N ARG A 178 -10.40 -29.92 6.59
CA ARG A 178 -11.32 -28.94 6.02
C ARG A 178 -12.25 -28.32 7.06
N GLN A 179 -12.56 -29.03 8.14
CA GLN A 179 -13.39 -28.51 9.22
C GLN A 179 -12.65 -27.44 10.01
N GLU A 180 -11.39 -27.67 10.40
CA GLU A 180 -10.55 -26.68 11.05
C GLU A 180 -10.35 -25.43 10.19
N LEU A 181 -10.22 -25.59 8.85
CA LEU A 181 -10.19 -24.47 7.93
C LEU A 181 -11.49 -23.66 7.97
N ALA A 182 -12.67 -24.32 7.95
CA ALA A 182 -13.95 -23.64 7.99
C ALA A 182 -14.17 -22.88 9.31
N GLU A 183 -13.71 -23.41 10.43
CA GLU A 183 -13.72 -22.72 11.73
C GLU A 183 -12.83 -21.47 11.71
N LEU A 184 -11.63 -21.58 11.13
CA LEU A 184 -10.74 -20.43 10.95
C LEU A 184 -11.34 -19.35 10.02
N GLU A 185 -11.94 -19.75 8.88
CA GLU A 185 -12.61 -18.84 7.94
C GLU A 185 -13.70 -18.00 8.64
N ALA A 186 -14.46 -18.59 9.53
CA ALA A 186 -15.56 -17.93 10.19
C ALA A 186 -15.14 -16.81 11.16
N VAL A 187 -13.92 -16.87 11.70
CA VAL A 187 -13.47 -15.96 12.77
C VAL A 187 -12.30 -15.04 12.36
N ALA A 188 -11.62 -15.33 11.24
CA ALA A 188 -10.38 -14.61 10.86
C ALA A 188 -10.59 -13.12 10.56
N CYS A 189 -11.77 -12.72 10.08
CA CYS A 189 -12.12 -11.34 9.72
C CYS A 189 -13.38 -10.89 10.47
N PRO A 190 -13.27 -10.46 11.75
CA PRO A 190 -14.44 -10.33 12.65
C PRO A 190 -15.27 -9.07 12.42
N GLY A 191 -14.94 -8.19 11.47
CA GLY A 191 -15.69 -6.94 11.29
C GLY A 191 -15.18 -6.06 10.16
N CYS A 192 -15.62 -4.80 10.17
CA CYS A 192 -15.19 -3.80 9.20
C CYS A 192 -13.77 -3.30 9.49
N GLY A 193 -13.12 -2.76 8.47
CA GLY A 193 -11.78 -2.19 8.53
C GLY A 193 -10.85 -2.78 7.48
N SER A 194 -9.69 -2.15 7.26
CA SER A 194 -8.60 -2.75 6.48
C SER A 194 -8.05 -3.97 7.22
N CYS A 195 -7.23 -4.79 6.55
CA CYS A 195 -6.67 -6.00 7.16
C CYS A 195 -6.02 -5.72 8.53
N ALA A 196 -6.07 -6.70 9.47
CA ALA A 196 -5.56 -6.49 10.83
C ALA A 196 -4.03 -6.37 10.93
N GLY A 197 -3.27 -6.95 9.96
CA GLY A 197 -1.80 -6.91 9.94
C GLY A 197 -1.21 -5.68 9.24
N MET A 198 0.14 -5.55 9.26
CA MET A 198 0.90 -4.52 8.56
C MET A 198 1.05 -4.89 7.07
N PHE A 199 -0.08 -5.01 6.38
CA PHE A 199 -0.17 -5.23 4.96
C PHE A 199 -0.22 -3.88 4.23
N THR A 200 -0.48 -3.86 2.92
CA THR A 200 -0.35 -2.64 2.12
C THR A 200 -1.27 -1.51 2.56
N ALA A 201 -2.55 -1.81 2.85
CA ALA A 201 -3.52 -0.80 3.28
C ALA A 201 -3.06 -0.07 4.54
N ASN A 202 -2.72 -0.83 5.59
CA ASN A 202 -2.28 -0.25 6.86
C ASN A 202 -0.92 0.43 6.76
N THR A 203 0.01 -0.14 5.99
CA THR A 203 1.27 0.54 5.67
C THR A 203 0.98 1.93 5.09
N MET A 204 0.17 2.02 4.03
CA MET A 204 -0.11 3.31 3.40
C MET A 204 -0.90 4.28 4.31
N ASN A 205 -1.82 3.80 5.15
CA ASN A 205 -2.50 4.63 6.15
C ASN A 205 -1.53 5.19 7.19
N CYS A 206 -0.58 4.38 7.67
CA CYS A 206 0.49 4.82 8.58
C CYS A 206 1.43 5.83 7.90
N LEU A 207 1.80 5.60 6.65
CA LEU A 207 2.67 6.50 5.88
C LEU A 207 1.97 7.81 5.52
N THR A 208 0.65 7.82 5.32
CA THR A 208 -0.15 9.05 5.16
C THR A 208 -0.06 9.94 6.41
N GLU A 209 -0.08 9.34 7.61
CA GLU A 209 0.18 10.05 8.87
C GLU A 209 1.63 10.53 8.96
N ALA A 210 2.60 9.68 8.62
CA ALA A 210 4.03 10.00 8.65
C ALA A 210 4.44 11.12 7.67
N MET A 211 3.75 11.21 6.52
CA MET A 211 3.91 12.33 5.57
C MET A 211 3.27 13.64 6.05
N GLY A 212 2.45 13.59 7.10
CA GLY A 212 1.74 14.75 7.61
C GLY A 212 0.40 15.04 6.95
N MET A 213 -0.17 14.14 6.14
CA MET A 213 -1.47 14.31 5.46
C MET A 213 -2.67 13.79 6.27
N GLY A 214 -2.44 13.04 7.34
CA GLY A 214 -3.43 12.60 8.33
C GLY A 214 -3.14 13.13 9.72
N LEU A 215 -4.15 13.25 10.56
CA LEU A 215 -3.99 13.54 11.98
C LEU A 215 -3.42 12.32 12.72
N ALA A 216 -2.79 12.54 13.87
CA ALA A 216 -2.27 11.48 14.74
C ALA A 216 -3.36 10.44 15.06
N GLY A 217 -3.03 9.15 14.86
CA GLY A 217 -3.95 8.03 14.98
C GLY A 217 -4.67 7.65 13.68
N ASN A 218 -4.43 8.38 12.58
CA ASN A 218 -5.02 8.04 11.28
C ASN A 218 -4.68 6.60 10.85
N GLY A 219 -3.43 6.17 11.07
CA GLY A 219 -2.95 4.86 10.61
C GLY A 219 -3.37 3.69 11.50
N THR A 220 -3.64 3.91 12.80
CA THR A 220 -3.68 2.80 13.77
C THR A 220 -4.99 2.65 14.55
N ILE A 221 -5.75 3.72 14.79
CA ILE A 221 -7.03 3.61 15.53
C ILE A 221 -7.94 2.60 14.81
N PRO A 222 -8.44 1.54 15.48
CA PRO A 222 -9.30 0.55 14.85
C PRO A 222 -10.59 1.15 14.27
N ALA A 223 -11.13 0.51 13.25
CA ALA A 223 -12.34 0.95 12.55
C ALA A 223 -13.56 1.04 13.47
N VAL A 224 -13.67 0.11 14.42
CA VAL A 224 -14.80 0.02 15.38
C VAL A 224 -14.63 0.86 16.63
N ASP A 225 -13.49 1.55 16.80
CA ASP A 225 -13.23 2.38 17.98
C ASP A 225 -13.89 3.75 17.83
N ALA A 226 -14.59 4.21 18.87
CA ALA A 226 -15.25 5.53 18.89
C ALA A 226 -14.27 6.70 18.62
N ARG A 227 -12.98 6.53 18.92
CA ARG A 227 -11.94 7.51 18.58
C ARG A 227 -11.85 7.76 17.08
N ARG A 228 -12.17 6.76 16.22
CA ARG A 228 -12.19 6.90 14.76
C ARG A 228 -13.21 7.94 14.30
N LEU A 229 -14.43 7.89 14.81
CA LEU A 229 -15.46 8.90 14.50
C LEU A 229 -15.11 10.30 15.06
N LYS A 230 -14.48 10.34 16.25
CA LYS A 230 -13.98 11.61 16.81
C LYS A 230 -12.90 12.21 15.90
N LEU A 231 -11.95 11.41 15.43
CA LEU A 231 -10.89 11.84 14.52
C LEU A 231 -11.45 12.31 13.17
N ALA A 232 -12.49 11.61 12.64
CA ALA A 232 -13.17 11.99 11.41
C ALA A 232 -13.84 13.37 11.52
N ARG A 233 -14.49 13.64 12.64
CA ARG A 233 -15.11 14.95 12.91
C ARG A 233 -14.04 16.04 13.02
N GLU A 234 -12.90 15.75 13.64
CA GLU A 234 -11.79 16.71 13.74
C GLU A 234 -11.16 16.96 12.37
N ALA A 235 -11.00 15.94 11.51
CA ALA A 235 -10.53 16.11 10.15
C ALA A 235 -11.44 17.07 9.36
N GLY A 236 -12.77 16.95 9.54
CA GLY A 236 -13.75 17.88 8.94
C GLY A 236 -13.61 19.33 9.44
N ARG A 237 -13.23 19.55 10.70
CA ARG A 237 -12.92 20.90 11.20
C ARG A 237 -11.58 21.39 10.69
N GLN A 238 -10.60 20.49 10.60
CA GLN A 238 -9.23 20.85 10.23
C GLN A 238 -9.13 21.27 8.75
N VAL A 239 -9.90 20.65 7.83
CA VAL A 239 -9.91 21.07 6.43
C VAL A 239 -10.34 22.52 6.28
N MET A 240 -11.25 23.02 7.15
CA MET A 240 -11.69 24.41 7.13
C MET A 240 -10.56 25.38 7.47
N LYS A 241 -9.65 24.99 8.40
CA LYS A 241 -8.45 25.77 8.71
C LYS A 241 -7.47 25.75 7.55
N LEU A 242 -7.28 24.58 6.89
CA LEU A 242 -6.44 24.47 5.70
C LEU A 242 -6.93 25.35 4.55
N VAL A 243 -8.25 25.41 4.34
CA VAL A 243 -8.87 26.31 3.36
C VAL A 243 -8.62 27.79 3.72
N ALA A 244 -8.77 28.16 5.00
CA ALA A 244 -8.53 29.52 5.47
C ALA A 244 -7.06 29.98 5.31
N THR A 245 -6.12 29.05 5.44
CA THR A 245 -4.66 29.33 5.32
C THR A 245 -4.10 29.00 3.94
N ASP A 246 -4.93 28.53 3.03
CA ASP A 246 -4.56 28.03 1.69
C ASP A 246 -3.40 27.01 1.71
N THR A 247 -3.39 26.15 2.74
CA THR A 247 -2.36 25.11 2.89
C THR A 247 -2.72 23.90 2.04
N CYS A 248 -1.94 23.64 1.01
CA CYS A 248 -2.19 22.64 -0.02
C CYS A 248 -1.30 21.39 0.13
N PRO A 249 -1.65 20.23 -0.48
CA PRO A 249 -0.86 19.01 -0.40
C PRO A 249 0.62 19.17 -0.78
N ARG A 250 0.97 19.96 -1.78
CA ARG A 250 2.37 20.17 -2.20
C ARG A 250 3.19 21.02 -1.21
N ASP A 251 2.54 21.74 -0.28
CA ASP A 251 3.22 22.41 0.83
C ASP A 251 3.66 21.41 1.91
N ILE A 252 3.02 20.22 1.95
CA ILE A 252 3.23 19.16 2.93
C ILE A 252 4.00 18.01 2.29
N ILE A 253 3.51 17.45 1.18
CA ILE A 253 4.16 16.35 0.44
C ILE A 253 5.28 16.94 -0.43
N ASN A 254 6.45 16.96 0.13
CA ASN A 254 7.71 17.32 -0.52
C ASN A 254 8.73 16.18 -0.34
N LYS A 255 9.97 16.35 -0.80
CA LYS A 255 11.02 15.32 -0.69
C LYS A 255 11.26 14.89 0.77
N GLU A 256 11.15 15.80 1.74
CA GLU A 256 11.32 15.52 3.17
C GLU A 256 10.17 14.66 3.71
N ALA A 257 8.92 14.92 3.30
CA ALA A 257 7.77 14.13 3.70
C ALA A 257 7.84 12.70 3.15
N ILE A 258 8.25 12.51 1.89
CA ILE A 258 8.50 11.18 1.30
C ILE A 258 9.65 10.47 2.04
N TYR A 259 10.71 11.19 2.39
CA TYR A 259 11.81 10.65 3.20
C TYR A 259 11.31 10.18 4.57
N ASN A 260 10.48 10.96 5.26
CA ASN A 260 9.89 10.59 6.55
C ASN A 260 9.00 9.34 6.42
N ALA A 261 8.19 9.26 5.36
CA ALA A 261 7.37 8.09 5.07
C ALA A 261 8.24 6.83 4.93
N PHE A 262 9.29 6.86 4.11
CA PHE A 262 10.21 5.72 3.99
C PHE A 262 10.92 5.38 5.30
N THR A 263 11.31 6.39 6.08
CA THR A 263 11.94 6.15 7.40
C THR A 263 10.99 5.40 8.34
N VAL A 264 9.72 5.80 8.40
CA VAL A 264 8.70 5.09 9.20
C VAL A 264 8.42 3.69 8.64
N ASP A 265 8.33 3.55 7.32
CA ASP A 265 8.12 2.28 6.63
C ASP A 265 9.22 1.25 6.97
N MET A 266 10.49 1.69 6.95
CA MET A 266 11.64 0.88 7.34
C MET A 266 11.55 0.39 8.79
N ALA A 267 11.13 1.26 9.70
CA ALA A 267 11.01 0.94 11.12
C ALA A 267 9.84 -0.02 11.42
N LEU A 268 8.75 0.08 10.65
CA LEU A 268 7.58 -0.80 10.77
C LEU A 268 7.77 -2.16 10.07
N GLY A 269 8.70 -2.28 9.13
CA GLY A 269 8.76 -3.43 8.23
C GLY A 269 7.50 -3.55 7.39
N GLY A 270 7.10 -2.46 6.72
CA GLY A 270 5.85 -2.36 5.97
C GLY A 270 5.77 -3.25 4.73
N SER A 271 4.85 -2.94 3.83
CA SER A 271 4.65 -3.69 2.58
C SER A 271 5.60 -3.22 1.48
N THR A 272 6.12 -4.15 0.67
CA THR A 272 6.91 -3.82 -0.53
C THR A 272 6.16 -2.92 -1.51
N ASN A 273 4.82 -2.96 -1.50
CA ASN A 273 3.97 -2.09 -2.32
C ASN A 273 4.10 -0.60 -1.96
N SER A 274 4.54 -0.26 -0.74
CA SER A 274 4.81 1.13 -0.35
C SER A 274 5.84 1.80 -1.25
N VAL A 275 6.89 1.07 -1.65
CA VAL A 275 7.90 1.58 -2.59
C VAL A 275 7.24 2.01 -3.89
N LEU A 276 6.41 1.14 -4.49
CA LEU A 276 5.68 1.45 -5.72
C LEU A 276 4.76 2.67 -5.55
N HIS A 277 4.04 2.74 -4.43
CA HIS A 277 3.03 3.78 -4.21
C HIS A 277 3.63 5.13 -3.82
N LEU A 278 4.69 5.16 -2.99
CA LEU A 278 5.38 6.40 -2.67
C LEU A 278 6.11 6.98 -3.90
N MET A 279 6.68 6.12 -4.76
CA MET A 279 7.23 6.55 -6.06
C MET A 279 6.15 7.15 -6.96
N ALA A 280 4.95 6.57 -6.99
CA ALA A 280 3.83 7.12 -7.75
C ALA A 280 3.36 8.49 -7.21
N VAL A 281 3.26 8.65 -5.90
CA VAL A 281 2.93 9.94 -5.26
C VAL A 281 4.02 10.97 -5.52
N ALA A 282 5.30 10.59 -5.43
CA ALA A 282 6.42 11.47 -5.74
C ALA A 282 6.39 11.93 -7.21
N HIS A 283 6.11 11.03 -8.15
CA HIS A 283 5.93 11.35 -9.57
C HIS A 283 4.82 12.39 -9.78
N GLU A 284 3.63 12.16 -9.23
CA GLU A 284 2.50 13.09 -9.35
C GLU A 284 2.78 14.46 -8.70
N ALA A 285 3.57 14.47 -7.64
CA ALA A 285 3.99 15.72 -6.98
C ALA A 285 5.12 16.44 -7.72
N GLY A 286 5.73 15.83 -8.74
CA GLY A 286 6.91 16.35 -9.44
C GLY A 286 8.20 16.29 -8.60
N ILE A 287 8.28 15.34 -7.65
CA ILE A 287 9.42 15.15 -6.75
C ILE A 287 10.37 14.12 -7.36
N ASP A 288 11.62 14.53 -7.60
CA ASP A 288 12.69 13.60 -7.94
C ASP A 288 13.16 12.85 -6.69
N PHE A 289 12.78 11.56 -6.61
CA PHE A 289 13.13 10.65 -5.53
C PHE A 289 13.77 9.37 -6.14
N PRO A 290 15.10 9.29 -6.22
CA PRO A 290 15.77 8.15 -6.84
C PRO A 290 15.62 6.88 -6.00
N LEU A 291 15.32 5.76 -6.64
CA LEU A 291 15.08 4.48 -5.97
C LEU A 291 16.25 3.99 -5.07
N PRO A 292 17.54 4.22 -5.40
CA PRO A 292 18.67 3.90 -4.50
C PRO A 292 18.60 4.60 -3.13
N LEU A 293 17.97 5.79 -3.03
CA LEU A 293 17.80 6.51 -1.77
C LEU A 293 17.00 5.69 -0.74
N VAL A 294 16.13 4.78 -1.19
CA VAL A 294 15.40 3.86 -0.32
C VAL A 294 16.38 2.97 0.47
N ASN A 295 17.45 2.50 -0.16
CA ASN A 295 18.48 1.70 0.53
C ASN A 295 19.32 2.52 1.51
N GLU A 296 19.61 3.79 1.20
CA GLU A 296 20.29 4.68 2.14
C GLU A 296 19.45 4.90 3.40
N ILE A 297 18.13 5.07 3.24
CA ILE A 297 17.19 5.18 4.36
C ILE A 297 17.14 3.86 5.13
N ASN A 298 17.06 2.71 4.42
CA ASN A 298 17.08 1.39 5.03
C ASN A 298 18.30 1.19 5.94
N GLN A 299 19.51 1.51 5.46
CA GLN A 299 20.75 1.32 6.20
C GLN A 299 20.82 2.11 7.51
N ARG A 300 20.15 3.26 7.56
CA ARG A 300 20.19 4.18 8.71
C ARG A 300 19.03 3.99 9.68
N THR A 301 17.96 3.30 9.26
CA THR A 301 16.73 3.20 10.04
C THR A 301 16.62 1.82 10.67
N PRO A 302 16.61 1.70 12.01
CA PRO A 302 16.42 0.42 12.67
C PRO A 302 14.96 -0.08 12.47
N ASN A 303 14.79 -1.40 12.41
CA ASN A 303 13.47 -2.02 12.42
C ASN A 303 12.97 -2.12 13.88
N LEU A 304 11.96 -1.34 14.23
CA LEU A 304 11.46 -1.19 15.61
C LEU A 304 10.24 -2.04 15.92
N CYS A 305 9.52 -2.52 14.90
CA CYS A 305 8.27 -3.25 15.08
C CYS A 305 8.27 -4.53 14.26
N ARG A 306 7.78 -5.64 14.84
CA ARG A 306 7.52 -6.91 14.15
C ARG A 306 6.03 -7.19 14.12
N MET A 307 5.36 -6.57 13.16
CA MET A 307 3.94 -6.74 12.93
C MET A 307 3.66 -7.95 12.00
N ARG A 308 2.47 -8.55 12.06
CA ARG A 308 2.06 -9.55 11.06
C ARG A 308 2.29 -9.03 9.65
N PRO A 309 2.89 -9.80 8.71
CA PRO A 309 3.24 -11.23 8.81
C PRO A 309 4.63 -11.50 9.40
N SER A 310 5.45 -10.48 9.71
CA SER A 310 6.85 -10.64 10.17
C SER A 310 6.96 -11.01 11.66
N GLY A 311 5.87 -10.86 12.42
CA GLY A 311 5.74 -11.18 13.84
C GLY A 311 4.29 -11.43 14.21
N ASP A 312 3.95 -11.41 15.50
CA ASP A 312 2.64 -11.82 16.02
C ASP A 312 1.72 -10.63 16.35
N TYR A 313 2.23 -9.40 16.36
CA TYR A 313 1.45 -8.22 16.68
C TYR A 313 0.60 -7.74 15.50
N HIS A 314 -0.60 -7.22 15.80
CA HIS A 314 -1.54 -6.62 14.86
C HIS A 314 -1.63 -5.10 15.04
N LEU A 315 -2.31 -4.39 14.15
CA LEU A 315 -2.43 -2.93 14.19
C LEU A 315 -3.08 -2.42 15.48
N GLU A 316 -4.01 -3.18 16.06
CA GLU A 316 -4.59 -2.84 17.37
C GLU A 316 -3.56 -2.82 18.50
N ASP A 317 -2.53 -3.69 18.42
CA ASP A 317 -1.44 -3.72 19.39
C ASP A 317 -0.53 -2.49 19.22
N LEU A 318 -0.22 -2.14 17.96
CA LEU A 318 0.53 -0.93 17.64
C LEU A 318 -0.19 0.35 18.12
N ASP A 319 -1.51 0.42 17.93
CA ASP A 319 -2.33 1.53 18.42
C ASP A 319 -2.22 1.69 19.96
N ARG A 320 -2.40 0.58 20.69
CA ARG A 320 -2.26 0.53 22.15
C ARG A 320 -0.85 0.87 22.63
N ALA A 321 0.16 0.48 21.85
CA ALA A 321 1.57 0.76 22.16
C ALA A 321 1.96 2.24 21.97
N GLY A 322 1.10 3.05 21.33
CA GLY A 322 1.31 4.49 21.14
C GLY A 322 1.22 4.95 19.69
N GLY A 323 0.97 4.03 18.75
CA GLY A 323 0.73 4.33 17.35
C GLY A 323 1.92 4.91 16.61
N ILE A 324 1.65 5.47 15.43
CA ILE A 324 2.70 6.00 14.54
C ILE A 324 3.44 7.18 15.17
N THR A 325 2.74 8.01 15.93
CA THR A 325 3.35 9.15 16.61
C THR A 325 4.43 8.71 17.61
N ALA A 326 4.23 7.56 18.30
CA ALA A 326 5.24 6.99 19.21
C ALA A 326 6.43 6.41 18.41
N VAL A 327 6.18 5.66 17.33
CA VAL A 327 7.25 5.16 16.44
C VAL A 327 8.10 6.32 15.92
N MET A 328 7.45 7.37 15.42
CA MET A 328 8.14 8.56 14.91
C MET A 328 8.96 9.28 15.99
N LYS A 329 8.51 9.27 17.24
CA LYS A 329 9.28 9.85 18.35
C LYS A 329 10.57 9.07 18.62
N GLU A 330 10.54 7.74 18.56
CA GLU A 330 11.75 6.91 18.65
C GLU A 330 12.72 7.19 17.49
N LEU A 331 12.19 7.54 16.30
CA LEU A 331 12.96 7.89 15.10
C LEU A 331 13.33 9.37 15.00
N LYS A 332 13.12 10.18 16.05
CA LYS A 332 13.27 11.65 16.02
C LYS A 332 14.59 12.11 15.39
N GLY A 333 15.71 11.41 15.66
CA GLY A 333 17.03 11.75 15.12
C GLY A 333 17.21 11.49 13.62
N LEU A 334 16.31 10.74 13.00
CA LEU A 334 16.35 10.35 11.60
C LEU A 334 15.34 11.11 10.73
N LEU A 335 14.29 11.69 11.34
CA LEU A 335 13.20 12.36 10.64
C LEU A 335 13.53 13.81 10.27
N LYS A 336 12.90 14.30 9.22
CA LYS A 336 12.88 15.71 8.79
C LYS A 336 11.83 16.48 9.61
N LEU A 337 12.22 16.99 10.75
CA LEU A 337 11.31 17.51 11.78
C LEU A 337 10.64 18.83 11.45
N LYS A 338 11.17 19.60 10.47
CA LYS A 338 10.60 20.88 10.03
C LYS A 338 9.45 20.72 9.04
N SER A 339 9.19 19.51 8.54
CA SER A 339 8.10 19.23 7.59
C SER A 339 6.77 19.69 8.17
N ARG A 340 5.95 20.34 7.34
CA ARG A 340 4.59 20.78 7.69
C ARG A 340 3.63 19.60 7.74
N THR A 341 2.54 19.75 8.48
CA THR A 341 1.46 18.77 8.54
C THR A 341 0.10 19.44 8.40
N VAL A 342 -0.92 18.63 8.07
CA VAL A 342 -2.32 19.09 8.03
C VAL A 342 -2.84 19.63 9.37
N SER A 343 -2.17 19.35 10.49
CA SER A 343 -2.54 19.88 11.80
C SER A 343 -2.11 21.35 11.99
N ALA A 344 -1.49 21.96 11.00
CA ALA A 344 -0.83 23.28 11.05
C ALA A 344 0.36 23.34 12.02
N LYS A 345 0.86 22.17 12.44
CA LYS A 345 2.06 22.00 13.27
C LYS A 345 3.19 21.44 12.44
N SER A 346 4.43 21.68 12.86
CA SER A 346 5.59 20.97 12.34
C SER A 346 5.57 19.50 12.78
N MET A 347 6.31 18.65 12.07
CA MET A 347 6.48 17.25 12.46
C MET A 347 7.07 17.13 13.87
N ALA A 348 8.00 18.01 14.26
CA ALA A 348 8.55 18.06 15.62
C ALA A 348 7.47 18.23 16.69
N GLU A 349 6.52 19.13 16.47
CA GLU A 349 5.43 19.39 17.41
C GLU A 349 4.41 18.24 17.44
N VAL A 350 4.16 17.58 16.32
CA VAL A 350 3.27 16.40 16.26
C VAL A 350 3.84 15.26 17.08
N ILE A 351 5.11 14.91 16.88
CA ILE A 351 5.73 13.77 17.58
C ILE A 351 6.08 14.06 19.04
N ALA A 352 6.07 15.33 19.47
CA ALA A 352 6.37 15.69 20.86
C ALA A 352 5.43 15.00 21.87
N SER A 353 4.16 14.83 21.50
CA SER A 353 3.15 14.15 22.31
C SER A 353 3.23 12.61 22.26
N GLY A 354 4.00 12.05 21.34
CA GLY A 354 4.15 10.60 21.19
C GLY A 354 4.74 9.98 22.47
N ARG A 355 4.23 8.80 22.83
CA ARG A 355 4.72 8.03 23.99
C ARG A 355 4.62 6.55 23.67
N VAL A 356 5.74 5.83 23.81
CA VAL A 356 5.72 4.36 23.79
C VAL A 356 5.12 3.87 25.10
N VAL A 357 4.01 3.16 25.01
CA VAL A 357 3.28 2.58 26.14
C VAL A 357 3.70 1.13 26.33
N ASP A 358 3.90 0.41 25.22
CA ASP A 358 4.33 -0.99 25.22
C ASP A 358 5.65 -1.12 24.43
N LYS A 359 6.72 -1.47 25.14
CA LYS A 359 8.07 -1.61 24.60
C LYS A 359 8.33 -2.96 23.92
N GLU A 360 7.44 -3.93 24.07
CA GLU A 360 7.52 -5.21 23.37
C GLU A 360 6.99 -5.06 21.93
N VAL A 361 6.07 -4.11 21.71
CA VAL A 361 5.49 -3.81 20.38
C VAL A 361 6.31 -2.76 19.64
N ILE A 362 6.73 -1.69 20.33
CA ILE A 362 7.55 -0.62 19.78
C ILE A 362 8.88 -0.59 20.52
N HIS A 363 9.91 -1.15 19.91
CA HIS A 363 11.27 -1.17 20.47
C HIS A 363 11.94 0.20 20.36
N SER A 364 12.89 0.46 21.24
CA SER A 364 13.79 1.61 21.09
C SER A 364 14.86 1.32 20.02
N PRO A 365 15.49 2.34 19.41
CA PRO A 365 16.59 2.14 18.45
C PRO A 365 17.75 1.28 18.99
N ASN A 366 18.03 1.35 20.30
CA ASN A 366 19.10 0.57 20.93
C ASN A 366 18.72 -0.91 21.16
N ASN A 367 17.44 -1.25 21.08
CA ASN A 367 16.92 -2.62 21.24
C ASN A 367 16.12 -3.05 20.02
N ALA A 368 16.45 -2.54 18.84
CA ALA A 368 15.73 -2.82 17.60
C ALA A 368 15.86 -4.29 17.19
N TYR A 369 14.86 -4.82 16.50
CA TYR A 369 14.90 -6.16 15.90
C TYR A 369 16.01 -6.31 14.85
N SER A 370 16.34 -5.22 14.16
CA SER A 370 17.44 -5.13 13.20
C SER A 370 17.99 -3.70 13.19
N ALA A 371 19.29 -3.56 13.03
CA ALA A 371 19.95 -2.26 12.89
C ALA A 371 19.60 -1.55 11.56
N SER A 372 19.02 -2.27 10.60
CA SER A 372 18.57 -1.74 9.31
C SER A 372 17.10 -2.06 9.06
N GLY A 373 16.49 -1.30 8.16
CA GLY A 373 15.06 -1.32 7.89
C GLY A 373 14.52 -2.63 7.32
N GLY A 374 13.19 -2.76 7.37
CA GLY A 374 12.47 -3.97 6.98
C GLY A 374 12.24 -4.16 5.48
N ILE A 375 12.58 -3.18 4.61
CA ILE A 375 12.41 -3.25 3.16
C ILE A 375 13.75 -2.95 2.48
N ALA A 376 14.12 -3.72 1.45
CA ALA A 376 15.33 -3.50 0.65
C ALA A 376 15.02 -3.47 -0.84
N VAL A 377 15.79 -2.70 -1.60
CA VAL A 377 15.78 -2.67 -3.07
C VAL A 377 17.04 -3.33 -3.58
N LEU A 378 16.90 -4.41 -4.33
CA LEU A 378 18.00 -5.19 -4.88
C LEU A 378 18.30 -4.73 -6.31
N PHE A 379 19.59 -4.63 -6.65
CA PHE A 379 20.07 -4.29 -8.00
C PHE A 379 21.01 -5.37 -8.50
N GLY A 380 21.13 -5.52 -9.81
CA GLY A 380 22.05 -6.48 -10.42
C GLY A 380 21.78 -6.68 -11.89
N ASN A 381 22.49 -7.62 -12.51
CA ASN A 381 22.27 -7.92 -13.93
C ASN A 381 20.89 -8.52 -14.22
N LEU A 382 20.20 -9.05 -13.20
CA LEU A 382 18.83 -9.53 -13.33
C LEU A 382 17.77 -8.42 -13.07
N ALA A 383 18.12 -7.42 -12.28
CA ALA A 383 17.24 -6.30 -11.94
C ALA A 383 17.99 -4.95 -12.03
N PRO A 384 18.38 -4.51 -13.24
CA PRO A 384 19.18 -3.28 -13.39
C PRO A 384 18.44 -2.00 -12.96
N GLU A 385 17.10 -1.98 -13.01
CA GLU A 385 16.27 -0.87 -12.52
C GLU A 385 15.73 -1.12 -11.11
N GLY A 386 16.07 -2.25 -10.48
CA GLY A 386 15.70 -2.60 -9.12
C GLY A 386 14.64 -3.70 -9.00
N ALA A 387 14.62 -4.31 -7.83
CA ALA A 387 13.62 -5.25 -7.36
C ALA A 387 13.43 -5.05 -5.84
N VAL A 388 12.26 -5.37 -5.28
CA VAL A 388 11.93 -5.03 -3.89
C VAL A 388 11.68 -6.30 -3.09
N VAL A 389 12.21 -6.34 -1.86
CA VAL A 389 12.00 -7.45 -0.92
C VAL A 389 11.61 -6.93 0.46
N LYS A 390 10.67 -7.62 1.12
CA LYS A 390 10.33 -7.41 2.53
C LYS A 390 11.35 -8.16 3.40
N LYS A 391 12.50 -7.49 3.65
CA LYS A 391 13.62 -8.05 4.42
C LYS A 391 13.19 -8.53 5.80
N ALA A 392 12.31 -7.81 6.49
CA ALA A 392 11.81 -8.17 7.82
C ALA A 392 11.03 -9.50 7.87
N ALA A 393 10.61 -10.04 6.74
CA ALA A 393 9.87 -11.30 6.64
C ALA A 393 10.72 -12.45 6.07
N VAL A 394 12.01 -12.23 5.82
CA VAL A 394 12.96 -13.23 5.30
C VAL A 394 13.68 -13.87 6.48
N ALA A 395 13.75 -15.19 6.52
CA ALA A 395 14.52 -15.93 7.50
C ALA A 395 16.03 -15.72 7.28
N ASP A 396 16.82 -15.73 8.36
CA ASP A 396 18.25 -15.40 8.30
C ASP A 396 19.02 -16.29 7.32
N GLU A 397 18.69 -17.58 7.24
CA GLU A 397 19.27 -18.56 6.33
C GLU A 397 18.98 -18.27 4.84
N MET A 398 17.93 -17.49 4.55
CA MET A 398 17.52 -17.10 3.19
C MET A 398 17.96 -15.67 2.80
N MET A 399 18.65 -14.95 3.69
CA MET A 399 19.15 -13.61 3.39
C MET A 399 20.21 -13.62 2.26
N VAL A 400 20.96 -14.70 2.16
CA VAL A 400 21.85 -14.99 1.04
C VAL A 400 21.47 -16.36 0.49
N HIS A 401 20.99 -16.39 -0.75
CA HIS A 401 20.51 -17.62 -1.38
C HIS A 401 21.04 -17.75 -2.82
N GLN A 402 21.34 -18.98 -3.23
CA GLN A 402 21.70 -19.28 -4.59
C GLN A 402 21.07 -20.59 -5.02
N GLY A 403 20.39 -20.59 -6.17
CA GLY A 403 19.75 -21.81 -6.66
C GLY A 403 19.40 -21.77 -8.14
N PRO A 404 18.98 -22.92 -8.70
CA PRO A 404 18.54 -23.02 -10.08
C PRO A 404 17.17 -22.39 -10.26
N ALA A 405 17.00 -21.66 -11.35
CA ALA A 405 15.71 -21.07 -11.73
C ALA A 405 14.70 -22.15 -12.14
N ARG A 406 13.47 -22.00 -11.66
CA ARG A 406 12.26 -22.70 -12.13
C ARG A 406 11.33 -21.66 -12.71
N VAL A 407 11.30 -21.53 -14.04
CA VAL A 407 10.68 -20.42 -14.77
C VAL A 407 9.26 -20.76 -15.17
N PHE A 408 8.33 -19.85 -14.84
CA PHE A 408 6.91 -19.92 -15.15
C PHE A 408 6.44 -18.60 -15.76
N ASP A 409 5.55 -18.66 -16.74
CA ASP A 409 5.04 -17.48 -17.44
C ASP A 409 3.69 -16.99 -16.88
N SER A 410 3.24 -17.57 -15.74
CA SER A 410 2.05 -17.14 -15.01
C SER A 410 2.09 -17.59 -13.54
N GLU A 411 1.28 -16.93 -12.68
CA GLU A 411 1.06 -17.37 -11.30
C GLU A 411 0.43 -18.75 -11.24
N GLU A 412 -0.50 -19.05 -12.16
CA GLU A 412 -1.24 -20.31 -12.23
C GLU A 412 -0.29 -21.50 -12.43
N GLU A 413 0.67 -21.38 -13.37
CA GLU A 413 1.66 -22.43 -13.63
C GLU A 413 2.57 -22.65 -12.40
N ALA A 414 3.06 -21.57 -11.78
CA ALA A 414 3.90 -21.65 -10.58
C ALA A 414 3.13 -22.27 -9.41
N THR A 415 1.88 -21.86 -9.19
CA THR A 415 1.01 -22.40 -8.14
C THR A 415 0.77 -23.91 -8.34
N ALA A 416 0.47 -24.34 -9.57
CA ALA A 416 0.29 -25.74 -9.89
C ALA A 416 1.57 -26.57 -9.63
N ALA A 417 2.74 -26.04 -9.97
CA ALA A 417 4.03 -26.69 -9.72
C ALA A 417 4.33 -26.82 -8.21
N ILE A 418 3.98 -25.83 -7.39
CA ILE A 418 4.11 -25.88 -5.93
C ILE A 418 3.16 -26.94 -5.35
N MET A 419 1.89 -26.92 -5.75
CA MET A 419 0.88 -27.88 -5.27
C MET A 419 1.18 -29.34 -5.65
N SER A 420 1.82 -29.56 -6.79
CA SER A 420 2.24 -30.91 -7.24
C SER A 420 3.59 -31.36 -6.65
N ASP A 421 4.17 -30.60 -5.73
CA ASP A 421 5.46 -30.85 -5.05
C ASP A 421 6.64 -31.11 -6.03
N THR A 422 6.63 -30.43 -7.18
CA THR A 422 7.71 -30.54 -8.19
C THR A 422 8.86 -29.56 -7.95
N ILE A 423 8.69 -28.63 -7.03
CA ILE A 423 9.71 -27.66 -6.61
C ILE A 423 10.66 -28.35 -5.63
N LYS A 424 11.95 -28.15 -5.80
CA LYS A 424 12.99 -28.77 -4.96
C LYS A 424 13.56 -27.75 -3.96
N SER A 425 14.21 -28.26 -2.91
CA SER A 425 15.04 -27.42 -2.03
C SER A 425 16.09 -26.68 -2.84
N ALA A 426 16.37 -25.42 -2.46
CA ALA A 426 17.23 -24.46 -3.12
C ALA A 426 16.73 -23.91 -4.49
N ASP A 427 15.60 -24.37 -5.02
CA ASP A 427 15.06 -23.78 -6.26
C ASP A 427 14.73 -22.28 -6.05
N VAL A 428 14.88 -21.50 -7.14
CA VAL A 428 14.38 -20.13 -7.24
C VAL A 428 13.23 -20.09 -8.24
N ILE A 429 12.02 -19.97 -7.75
CA ILE A 429 10.81 -19.85 -8.57
C ILE A 429 10.81 -18.48 -9.24
N VAL A 430 10.70 -18.44 -10.57
CA VAL A 430 10.63 -17.22 -11.37
C VAL A 430 9.26 -17.14 -12.01
N ILE A 431 8.47 -16.13 -11.63
CA ILE A 431 7.16 -15.84 -12.24
C ILE A 431 7.30 -14.56 -13.05
N ARG A 432 7.18 -14.66 -14.36
CA ARG A 432 7.37 -13.54 -15.27
C ARG A 432 6.14 -13.26 -16.12
N TYR A 433 6.13 -12.09 -16.80
CA TYR A 433 4.98 -11.56 -17.55
C TYR A 433 3.77 -11.27 -16.65
N GLU A 434 4.00 -10.97 -15.38
CA GLU A 434 3.00 -10.48 -14.43
C GLU A 434 3.26 -9.01 -14.03
N GLY A 435 4.16 -8.32 -14.74
CA GLY A 435 4.50 -6.91 -14.55
C GLY A 435 3.42 -5.93 -15.00
N PRO A 436 3.70 -4.61 -14.94
CA PRO A 436 2.75 -3.56 -15.29
C PRO A 436 2.11 -3.74 -16.67
N LYS A 437 2.91 -4.02 -17.70
CA LYS A 437 2.45 -4.25 -19.09
C LYS A 437 2.12 -5.71 -19.35
N GLY A 438 2.96 -6.62 -18.84
CA GLY A 438 2.92 -8.05 -19.15
C GLY A 438 1.71 -8.74 -18.55
N GLY A 439 1.33 -8.40 -17.32
CA GLY A 439 0.18 -8.93 -16.62
C GLY A 439 -1.15 -8.81 -17.38
N PRO A 440 -1.60 -7.65 -17.87
CA PRO A 440 -1.28 -6.32 -17.36
C PRO A 440 -1.86 -6.05 -15.98
N GLY A 441 -1.43 -4.95 -15.37
CA GLY A 441 -1.91 -4.54 -14.05
C GLY A 441 -1.00 -4.98 -12.89
N MET A 442 0.20 -5.50 -13.18
CA MET A 442 1.20 -5.85 -12.18
C MET A 442 0.60 -6.67 -11.03
N ARG A 443 0.10 -7.85 -11.38
CA ARG A 443 -0.64 -8.75 -10.49
C ARG A 443 0.05 -8.91 -9.14
N GLU A 444 -0.72 -8.82 -8.06
CA GLU A 444 -0.25 -9.08 -6.72
C GLU A 444 -0.53 -10.54 -6.35
N MET A 445 0.51 -11.25 -5.92
CA MET A 445 0.46 -12.69 -5.65
C MET A 445 0.68 -12.95 -4.16
N LEU A 446 -0.16 -13.79 -3.58
CA LEU A 446 -0.02 -14.30 -2.21
C LEU A 446 -0.02 -15.83 -2.18
N THR A 447 -0.79 -16.46 -3.07
CA THR A 447 -0.98 -17.92 -3.06
C THR A 447 0.35 -18.70 -3.19
N PRO A 448 1.27 -18.39 -4.13
CA PRO A 448 2.54 -19.12 -4.22
C PRO A 448 3.36 -19.03 -2.93
N THR A 449 3.43 -17.85 -2.30
CA THR A 449 4.22 -17.63 -1.09
C THR A 449 3.56 -18.28 0.14
N SER A 450 2.23 -18.18 0.26
CA SER A 450 1.48 -18.79 1.38
C SER A 450 1.47 -20.30 1.31
N LEU A 451 1.40 -20.90 0.11
CA LEU A 451 1.53 -22.34 -0.07
C LEU A 451 2.90 -22.83 0.40
N LEU A 452 3.99 -22.18 -0.03
CA LEU A 452 5.34 -22.54 0.42
C LEU A 452 5.49 -22.42 1.94
N SER A 453 4.97 -21.34 2.54
CA SER A 453 4.97 -21.14 3.98
C SER A 453 4.12 -22.20 4.70
N GLY A 454 2.91 -22.46 4.23
CA GLY A 454 2.03 -23.52 4.78
C GLY A 454 2.61 -24.92 4.66
N MET A 455 3.40 -25.19 3.64
CA MET A 455 4.14 -26.44 3.44
C MET A 455 5.48 -26.47 4.22
N GLY A 456 5.88 -25.37 4.88
CA GLY A 456 7.15 -25.26 5.63
C GLY A 456 8.39 -25.17 4.75
N ARG A 457 8.27 -24.66 3.51
CA ARG A 457 9.35 -24.57 2.52
C ARG A 457 9.85 -23.16 2.24
N ASP A 458 9.32 -22.16 2.93
CA ASP A 458 9.70 -20.74 2.83
C ASP A 458 11.14 -20.43 3.29
N LYS A 459 11.79 -21.40 3.95
CA LYS A 459 13.19 -21.38 4.36
C LYS A 459 14.15 -22.11 3.40
N GLU A 460 13.63 -22.63 2.30
CA GLU A 460 14.40 -23.45 1.35
C GLU A 460 14.29 -22.97 -0.09
N VAL A 461 13.19 -22.25 -0.42
CA VAL A 461 12.83 -21.85 -1.77
C VAL A 461 12.64 -20.35 -1.81
N ALA A 462 13.27 -19.69 -2.79
CA ALA A 462 13.05 -18.27 -3.06
C ALA A 462 12.10 -18.07 -4.25
N LEU A 463 11.45 -16.89 -4.30
CA LEU A 463 10.60 -16.50 -5.42
C LEU A 463 11.06 -15.13 -5.97
N ILE A 464 11.04 -14.98 -7.28
CA ILE A 464 11.23 -13.67 -7.94
C ILE A 464 10.14 -13.44 -8.99
N THR A 465 9.74 -12.18 -9.18
CA THR A 465 8.71 -11.82 -10.17
C THR A 465 8.84 -10.37 -10.65
N ASP A 466 8.44 -10.11 -11.89
CA ASP A 466 8.20 -8.77 -12.40
C ASP A 466 6.81 -8.22 -12.00
N GLY A 467 5.96 -9.06 -11.41
CA GLY A 467 4.74 -8.66 -10.72
C GLY A 467 4.99 -8.19 -9.28
N ARG A 468 4.02 -8.41 -8.39
CA ARG A 468 4.10 -8.05 -6.97
C ARG A 468 3.83 -9.26 -6.08
N PHE A 469 4.41 -9.24 -4.89
CA PHE A 469 3.96 -10.08 -3.80
C PHE A 469 3.16 -9.25 -2.79
N SER A 470 2.17 -9.88 -2.18
CA SER A 470 1.32 -9.25 -1.15
C SER A 470 2.15 -8.77 0.05
N GLY A 471 1.69 -7.71 0.71
CA GLY A 471 2.25 -7.28 2.00
C GLY A 471 2.16 -8.34 3.10
N ALA A 472 1.31 -9.37 2.92
CA ALA A 472 1.16 -10.53 3.82
C ALA A 472 2.18 -11.65 3.55
N THR A 473 3.07 -11.50 2.58
CA THR A 473 4.06 -12.51 2.18
C THR A 473 5.14 -12.71 3.24
N ARG A 474 5.51 -13.99 3.47
CA ARG A 474 6.71 -14.44 4.20
C ARG A 474 7.70 -15.10 3.23
N GLY A 475 8.98 -15.16 3.65
CA GLY A 475 10.07 -15.80 2.92
C GLY A 475 10.80 -14.88 1.94
N ALA A 476 11.78 -15.42 1.23
CA ALA A 476 12.61 -14.71 0.25
C ALA A 476 11.82 -14.49 -1.06
N ALA A 477 10.86 -13.56 -1.03
CA ALA A 477 10.00 -13.21 -2.16
C ALA A 477 10.35 -11.81 -2.67
N ILE A 478 10.97 -11.75 -3.84
CA ILE A 478 11.48 -10.52 -4.48
C ILE A 478 10.55 -10.15 -5.63
N GLY A 479 9.82 -9.06 -5.49
CA GLY A 479 8.92 -8.53 -6.51
C GLY A 479 9.48 -7.31 -7.23
N HIS A 480 8.65 -6.74 -8.14
CA HIS A 480 8.95 -5.52 -8.87
C HIS A 480 10.23 -5.60 -9.72
N VAL A 481 10.67 -6.80 -10.13
CA VAL A 481 11.87 -6.96 -10.95
C VAL A 481 11.75 -6.11 -12.21
N SER A 482 12.65 -5.15 -12.34
CA SER A 482 12.60 -4.12 -13.38
C SER A 482 13.93 -4.06 -14.16
N PRO A 483 13.84 -3.92 -15.50
CA PRO A 483 12.64 -3.89 -16.36
C PRO A 483 11.88 -5.23 -16.39
N GLU A 484 10.54 -5.18 -16.57
CA GLU A 484 9.71 -6.37 -16.66
C GLU A 484 9.95 -7.22 -17.93
N ALA A 485 9.55 -8.48 -17.94
CA ALA A 485 9.72 -9.39 -19.06
C ALA A 485 9.05 -8.89 -20.36
N ALA A 486 7.85 -8.28 -20.26
CA ALA A 486 7.14 -7.73 -21.42
C ALA A 486 7.88 -6.55 -22.08
N SER A 487 8.74 -5.87 -21.33
CA SER A 487 9.62 -4.80 -21.81
C SER A 487 11.03 -5.30 -22.16
N LYS A 488 11.20 -6.62 -22.35
CA LYS A 488 12.49 -7.28 -22.61
C LYS A 488 13.53 -7.06 -21.50
N GLY A 489 13.08 -6.97 -20.23
CA GLY A 489 14.00 -6.99 -19.08
C GLY A 489 14.73 -8.33 -18.97
N PRO A 490 15.88 -8.37 -18.25
CA PRO A 490 16.71 -9.58 -18.12
C PRO A 490 15.96 -10.81 -17.62
N ILE A 491 14.92 -10.65 -16.81
CA ILE A 491 14.06 -11.74 -16.32
C ILE A 491 13.42 -12.53 -17.48
N ALA A 492 13.18 -11.90 -18.64
CA ALA A 492 12.66 -12.58 -19.84
C ALA A 492 13.66 -13.56 -20.45
N ALA A 493 14.96 -13.37 -20.23
CA ALA A 493 16.01 -14.23 -20.78
C ALA A 493 16.23 -15.51 -19.99
N LEU A 494 15.67 -15.62 -18.77
CA LEU A 494 15.88 -16.76 -17.88
C LEU A 494 15.32 -18.07 -18.45
N ARG A 495 16.02 -19.17 -18.18
CA ARG A 495 15.64 -20.55 -18.52
C ARG A 495 15.74 -21.42 -17.27
N ASN A 496 15.01 -22.53 -17.26
CA ASN A 496 15.14 -23.52 -16.20
C ASN A 496 16.57 -23.96 -16.04
N GLY A 497 17.07 -23.98 -14.79
CA GLY A 497 18.43 -24.34 -14.43
C GLY A 497 19.46 -23.19 -14.42
N ASP A 498 19.12 -21.98 -14.90
CA ASP A 498 20.00 -20.81 -14.75
C ASP A 498 20.19 -20.52 -13.25
N ILE A 499 21.43 -20.27 -12.84
CA ILE A 499 21.73 -20.05 -11.42
C ILE A 499 21.50 -18.59 -11.06
N ILE A 500 20.55 -18.36 -10.14
CA ILE A 500 20.23 -17.04 -9.60
C ILE A 500 20.94 -16.87 -8.25
N LYS A 501 21.48 -15.68 -8.00
CA LYS A 501 22.06 -15.25 -6.73
C LYS A 501 21.26 -14.13 -6.13
N ILE A 502 20.83 -14.32 -4.91
CA ILE A 502 20.13 -13.35 -4.06
C ILE A 502 21.06 -13.04 -2.89
N ASP A 503 21.44 -11.78 -2.72
CA ASP A 503 22.22 -11.29 -1.57
C ASP A 503 21.54 -10.02 -1.05
N ILE A 504 20.61 -10.20 -0.11
CA ILE A 504 19.80 -9.11 0.45
C ILE A 504 20.67 -8.14 1.27
N PRO A 505 21.61 -8.58 2.11
CA PRO A 505 22.54 -7.70 2.82
C PRO A 505 23.36 -6.77 1.91
N SER A 506 23.78 -7.29 0.74
CA SER A 506 24.54 -6.51 -0.24
C SER A 506 23.67 -5.80 -1.28
N TYR A 507 22.34 -5.87 -1.15
CA TYR A 507 21.36 -5.32 -2.11
C TYR A 507 21.55 -5.82 -3.54
N ARG A 508 21.82 -7.13 -3.72
CA ARG A 508 22.13 -7.73 -5.02
C ARG A 508 21.13 -8.79 -5.44
N LEU A 509 20.77 -8.75 -6.75
CA LEU A 509 20.00 -9.77 -7.45
C LEU A 509 20.63 -10.01 -8.82
N ASP A 510 21.30 -11.15 -8.96
CA ASP A 510 22.06 -11.47 -10.15
C ASP A 510 21.72 -12.86 -10.69
N VAL A 511 21.92 -13.07 -11.98
CA VAL A 511 21.99 -14.39 -12.61
C VAL A 511 23.42 -14.69 -13.06
N LYS A 512 23.87 -15.93 -12.93
CA LYS A 512 25.21 -16.37 -13.40
C LYS A 512 25.25 -16.50 -14.93
N LEU A 513 24.94 -15.43 -15.63
CA LEU A 513 25.07 -15.27 -17.07
C LEU A 513 25.88 -14.01 -17.37
N SER A 514 26.64 -14.02 -18.43
CA SER A 514 27.29 -12.79 -18.91
C SER A 514 26.25 -11.86 -19.56
N ASP A 515 26.52 -10.55 -19.55
CA ASP A 515 25.67 -9.55 -20.22
C ASP A 515 25.50 -9.88 -21.71
N ARG A 516 26.55 -10.43 -22.35
CA ARG A 516 26.50 -10.88 -23.74
C ARG A 516 25.51 -12.05 -23.94
N GLU A 517 25.48 -13.00 -23.02
CA GLU A 517 24.52 -14.12 -23.07
C GLU A 517 23.09 -13.63 -22.82
N ILE A 518 22.87 -12.76 -21.84
CA ILE A 518 21.57 -12.14 -21.59
C ILE A 518 21.09 -11.41 -22.85
N ALA A 519 21.92 -10.55 -23.44
CA ALA A 519 21.60 -9.79 -24.64
C ALA A 519 21.29 -10.73 -25.84
N SER A 520 22.09 -11.80 -26.02
CA SER A 520 21.86 -12.81 -27.05
C SER A 520 20.51 -13.52 -26.90
N ARG A 521 20.13 -13.89 -25.66
CA ARG A 521 18.84 -14.53 -25.39
C ARG A 521 17.69 -13.57 -25.63
N LEU A 522 17.80 -12.31 -25.17
CA LEU A 522 16.78 -11.27 -25.39
C LEU A 522 16.55 -10.95 -26.87
N ALA A 523 17.61 -10.92 -27.67
CA ALA A 523 17.52 -10.68 -29.11
C ALA A 523 16.72 -11.77 -29.86
N ARG A 524 16.73 -13.00 -29.35
CA ARG A 524 15.99 -14.13 -29.94
C ARG A 524 14.54 -14.21 -29.49
N LEU A 525 14.13 -13.41 -28.48
CA LEU A 525 12.74 -13.40 -28.04
C LEU A 525 11.84 -12.70 -29.06
N ALA A 526 10.72 -13.33 -29.38
CA ALA A 526 9.66 -12.69 -30.13
C ALA A 526 9.16 -11.43 -29.43
N SER A 527 8.60 -10.50 -30.17
CA SER A 527 7.93 -9.34 -29.59
C SER A 527 6.78 -9.79 -28.69
N PHE A 528 6.70 -9.21 -27.50
CA PHE A 528 5.61 -9.50 -26.56
C PHE A 528 4.25 -9.16 -27.22
N LYS A 529 3.34 -10.11 -27.16
CA LYS A 529 1.96 -9.90 -27.61
C LYS A 529 1.07 -9.64 -26.41
N PRO A 530 0.38 -8.48 -26.35
CA PRO A 530 -0.50 -8.18 -25.24
C PRO A 530 -1.54 -9.27 -25.00
N ARG A 531 -1.66 -9.72 -23.76
CA ARG A 531 -2.62 -10.77 -23.36
C ARG A 531 -4.07 -10.28 -23.40
N VAL A 532 -4.28 -8.97 -23.28
CA VAL A 532 -5.61 -8.33 -23.31
C VAL A 532 -5.71 -7.44 -24.54
N LYS A 533 -6.79 -7.62 -25.32
CA LYS A 533 -6.99 -6.93 -26.61
C LYS A 533 -7.83 -5.65 -26.50
N ARG A 534 -8.65 -5.49 -25.47
CA ARG A 534 -9.61 -4.37 -25.28
C ARG A 534 -9.92 -4.14 -23.80
N GLY A 535 -10.60 -3.03 -23.51
CA GLY A 535 -11.02 -2.65 -22.15
C GLY A 535 -9.94 -1.94 -21.35
N TYR A 536 -10.22 -1.69 -20.07
CA TYR A 536 -9.38 -0.84 -19.21
C TYR A 536 -7.95 -1.36 -19.07
N LEU A 537 -7.77 -2.68 -18.93
CA LEU A 537 -6.43 -3.27 -18.82
C LEU A 537 -5.59 -3.08 -20.10
N ARG A 538 -6.20 -3.05 -21.29
CA ARG A 538 -5.47 -2.73 -22.52
C ARG A 538 -5.02 -1.27 -22.52
N TYR A 539 -5.92 -0.38 -22.17
CA TYR A 539 -5.64 1.04 -22.03
C TYR A 539 -4.51 1.30 -21.02
N TYR A 540 -4.55 0.60 -19.87
CA TYR A 540 -3.51 0.65 -18.84
C TYR A 540 -2.16 0.17 -19.37
N ALA A 541 -2.10 -1.01 -19.99
CA ALA A 541 -0.87 -1.60 -20.50
C ALA A 541 -0.15 -0.72 -21.53
N ASP A 542 -0.91 0.03 -22.33
CA ASP A 542 -0.34 0.90 -23.37
C ASP A 542 0.33 2.17 -22.79
N ARG A 543 -0.01 2.57 -21.56
CA ARG A 543 0.41 3.84 -20.94
C ARG A 543 1.28 3.69 -19.71
N VAL A 544 1.22 2.53 -19.05
CA VAL A 544 1.91 2.36 -17.78
C VAL A 544 3.42 2.35 -17.94
N SER A 545 4.10 3.03 -17.02
CA SER A 545 5.57 3.05 -16.89
C SER A 545 6.10 1.81 -16.17
N SER A 546 7.43 1.71 -16.04
CA SER A 546 8.10 0.67 -15.26
C SER A 546 7.73 0.72 -13.77
N ALA A 547 7.77 -0.43 -13.10
CA ALA A 547 7.59 -0.51 -11.65
C ALA A 547 8.64 0.31 -10.87
N SER A 548 9.86 0.44 -11.39
CA SER A 548 10.91 1.30 -10.83
C SER A 548 10.54 2.79 -10.78
N ARG A 549 9.55 3.20 -11.56
CA ARG A 549 8.98 4.56 -11.60
C ARG A 549 7.60 4.67 -10.95
N GLY A 550 7.16 3.65 -10.21
CA GLY A 550 5.86 3.63 -9.56
C GLY A 550 4.71 3.04 -10.39
N ALA A 551 4.96 2.51 -11.60
CA ALA A 551 3.95 1.97 -12.52
C ALA A 551 2.78 2.96 -12.72
N VAL A 552 3.08 4.20 -13.08
CA VAL A 552 2.15 5.30 -13.33
C VAL A 552 1.92 5.50 -14.83
N PHE A 553 0.87 6.23 -15.19
CA PHE A 553 0.71 6.70 -16.56
C PHE A 553 1.75 7.78 -16.89
N GLY A 554 2.46 7.59 -18.02
CA GLY A 554 3.45 8.52 -18.56
C GLY A 554 2.88 9.36 -19.68
#